data_5ed39dcacd638a3df670e33c527ddf1c
#
_entry.id   5ed39dcacd638a3df670e33c527ddf1c
#
_cell.length_a   1.000
_cell.length_b   1.000
_cell.length_c   1.000
_cell.angle_alpha   90.00
_cell.angle_beta   90.00
_cell.angle_gamma   90.00
#
_symmetry.space_group_name_H-M   'P 1'
#
loop_
_entity.id
_entity.type
_entity.pdbx_description
1 polymer ?
#
loop_
_entity_poly.entity_id
_entity_poly.type
_entity_poly.pdbx_seq_one_letter_code
_entity_poly.pdbx_strand_id
1 'polypeptide(L)'
;MVRRPVLIPLLLLSVTLPGFFDRASGDSHSDSTLRTLPPSIVFRGKPIFTRLVAEAEREGWREMPIGQRTARIGVALVGTPYKNWTLEIDDHIEAPSVDLDEMDCWTFFEISLGFARMLREKTGDYQPDDLLRMIEIDRYRGGRCDGTYYSRLHHLEDWIRDNARRDLVIDLTRRLGGVPMTGHSLHYMGEHWEEFRYLRHNPDLIPRFQALEKKISAQPVYYIPKGRVASIEPRLQNGDIICIASTWPGTFTSHVGLAYRDSGGVLHFLHATSIQAERRVVIGPRLSDYLSSHPKAAGILVARPLDLPQADSLAPRSKSAEKSSKGTRTSPATAPVEDAG
;
A
#
# COMPACT_ATOMS: atom_id res chain seq x y z
N MET A 1 -31.08 -37.31 -61.31
CA MET A 1 -31.71 -36.18 -62.01
C MET A 1 -31.07 -34.89 -61.50
N VAL A 2 -30.25 -34.35 -62.40
CA VAL A 2 -29.42 -33.13 -62.12
C VAL A 2 -30.22 -31.93 -62.60
N ARG A 3 -30.34 -30.90 -61.79
CA ARG A 3 -30.72 -29.55 -62.23
C ARG A 3 -29.67 -28.55 -61.88
N ARG A 4 -29.13 -27.92 -62.88
CA ARG A 4 -28.11 -26.85 -62.86
C ARG A 4 -28.71 -25.51 -62.57
N PRO A 5 -27.92 -24.53 -62.07
CA PRO A 5 -28.36 -23.17 -61.67
C PRO A 5 -28.49 -22.24 -62.88
N VAL A 6 -29.40 -21.28 -62.71
CA VAL A 6 -29.58 -20.12 -63.59
C VAL A 6 -28.76 -18.91 -63.05
N LEU A 7 -27.84 -18.44 -63.91
CA LEU A 7 -27.15 -17.15 -63.71
C LEU A 7 -28.05 -16.02 -64.24
N ILE A 8 -28.19 -14.94 -63.42
CA ILE A 8 -28.73 -13.65 -63.86
C ILE A 8 -27.66 -12.57 -63.63
N PRO A 9 -27.39 -11.73 -64.64
CA PRO A 9 -26.26 -10.79 -64.60
C PRO A 9 -26.56 -9.53 -63.79
N LEU A 10 -25.52 -9.06 -63.16
CA LEU A 10 -25.43 -7.85 -62.34
C LEU A 10 -25.37 -6.60 -63.24
N LEU A 11 -26.33 -5.70 -63.12
CA LEU A 11 -26.28 -4.38 -63.75
C LEU A 11 -25.72 -3.38 -62.77
N LEU A 12 -24.52 -2.84 -63.06
CA LEU A 12 -23.89 -1.75 -62.33
C LEU A 12 -24.56 -0.42 -62.73
N LEU A 13 -25.17 0.24 -61.76
CA LEU A 13 -25.57 1.66 -61.92
C LEU A 13 -24.77 2.50 -60.92
N SER A 14 -23.80 3.26 -61.45
CA SER A 14 -23.03 4.23 -60.69
C SER A 14 -23.82 5.52 -60.58
N VAL A 15 -24.19 5.90 -59.37
CA VAL A 15 -24.73 7.23 -59.03
C VAL A 15 -23.74 7.95 -58.18
N THR A 16 -23.08 8.96 -58.74
CA THR A 16 -22.30 9.95 -58.01
C THR A 16 -23.22 11.00 -57.44
N LEU A 17 -23.16 11.22 -56.12
CA LEU A 17 -23.73 12.41 -55.46
C LEU A 17 -22.66 13.08 -54.62
N PRO A 18 -22.71 14.43 -54.54
CA PRO A 18 -21.60 15.25 -54.01
C PRO A 18 -21.60 15.28 -52.48
N GLY A 19 -20.37 15.49 -51.98
CA GLY A 19 -20.08 15.50 -50.55
C GLY A 19 -20.79 16.60 -49.76
N PHE A 20 -21.28 16.18 -48.59
CA PHE A 20 -21.42 17.03 -47.43
C PHE A 20 -20.52 16.45 -46.34
N PHE A 21 -19.38 17.11 -46.15
CA PHE A 21 -18.59 16.92 -44.92
C PHE A 21 -19.34 17.60 -43.79
N ASP A 22 -20.12 16.84 -43.07
CA ASP A 22 -20.61 17.24 -41.75
C ASP A 22 -19.62 16.71 -40.73
N ARG A 23 -18.86 17.61 -40.18
CA ARG A 23 -17.85 17.41 -39.17
C ARG A 23 -18.59 17.31 -37.82
N ALA A 24 -19.19 16.16 -37.54
CA ALA A 24 -19.69 15.84 -36.22
C ALA A 24 -18.49 15.62 -35.29
N SER A 25 -18.09 16.67 -34.61
CA SER A 25 -17.26 16.62 -33.39
C SER A 25 -18.07 15.87 -32.33
N GLY A 26 -17.93 14.56 -32.31
CA GLY A 26 -18.43 13.73 -31.24
C GLY A 26 -17.43 13.82 -30.08
N ASP A 27 -17.49 14.87 -29.28
CA ASP A 27 -16.99 14.86 -27.92
C ASP A 27 -17.82 13.84 -27.12
N SER A 28 -17.41 12.58 -27.16
CA SER A 28 -17.79 11.62 -26.15
C SER A 28 -17.02 11.97 -24.87
N HIS A 29 -17.42 13.06 -24.21
CA HIS A 29 -17.24 13.17 -22.78
C HIS A 29 -18.04 12.02 -22.16
N SER A 30 -17.36 10.91 -21.90
CA SER A 30 -17.81 9.96 -20.90
C SER A 30 -17.77 10.73 -19.58
N ASP A 31 -18.88 11.37 -19.28
CA ASP A 31 -19.20 11.92 -17.96
C ASP A 31 -19.33 10.71 -17.01
N SER A 32 -18.18 10.09 -16.66
CA SER A 32 -18.09 9.24 -15.50
C SER A 32 -18.15 10.17 -14.30
N THR A 33 -19.36 10.60 -13.95
CA THR A 33 -19.62 11.08 -12.61
C THR A 33 -19.23 9.96 -11.67
N LEU A 34 -18.01 10.04 -11.13
CA LEU A 34 -17.56 9.20 -10.02
C LEU A 34 -18.68 9.33 -8.97
N ARG A 35 -19.39 8.23 -8.71
CA ARG A 35 -20.41 8.19 -7.67
C ARG A 35 -19.69 8.44 -6.37
N THR A 36 -19.74 9.67 -5.85
CA THR A 36 -19.13 10.03 -4.58
C THR A 36 -20.05 9.59 -3.45
N LEU A 37 -19.47 8.85 -2.50
CA LEU A 37 -20.20 8.49 -1.28
C LEU A 37 -20.39 9.72 -0.39
N PRO A 38 -21.49 9.79 0.41
CA PRO A 38 -21.69 10.87 1.37
C PRO A 38 -20.52 11.00 2.36
N PRO A 39 -20.15 12.22 2.78
CA PRO A 39 -19.08 12.43 3.77
C PRO A 39 -19.25 11.62 5.05
N SER A 40 -20.49 11.38 5.51
CA SER A 40 -20.80 10.57 6.70
C SER A 40 -20.49 9.08 6.53
N ILE A 41 -20.32 8.59 5.30
CA ILE A 41 -19.93 7.21 5.00
C ILE A 41 -18.41 7.11 4.96
N VAL A 42 -17.74 8.08 4.31
CA VAL A 42 -16.29 8.03 4.12
C VAL A 42 -15.48 8.52 5.32
N PHE A 43 -16.10 9.33 6.22
CA PHE A 43 -15.41 9.83 7.41
C PHE A 43 -16.29 9.76 8.65
N ARG A 44 -15.84 8.97 9.65
CA ARG A 44 -16.48 8.83 10.96
C ARG A 44 -15.50 9.19 12.08
N GLY A 45 -16.01 9.62 13.23
CA GLY A 45 -15.19 9.95 14.39
C GLY A 45 -14.59 11.36 14.35
N LYS A 46 -15.28 12.36 13.77
CA LYS A 46 -14.82 13.76 13.74
C LYS A 46 -14.41 14.32 15.12
N PRO A 47 -15.09 14.01 16.24
CA PRO A 47 -14.61 14.46 17.57
C PRO A 47 -13.24 13.88 17.95
N ILE A 48 -12.97 12.62 17.59
CA ILE A 48 -11.67 11.99 17.82
C ILE A 48 -10.60 12.63 16.96
N PHE A 49 -10.90 12.91 15.68
CA PHE A 49 -10.02 13.65 14.78
C PHE A 49 -9.62 15.01 15.38
N THR A 50 -10.60 15.80 15.82
CA THR A 50 -10.35 17.13 16.42
C THR A 50 -9.49 17.02 17.70
N ARG A 51 -9.76 16.03 18.55
CA ARG A 51 -8.95 15.77 19.75
C ARG A 51 -7.51 15.42 19.39
N LEU A 52 -7.29 14.54 18.43
CA LEU A 52 -5.94 14.13 17.99
C LEU A 52 -5.16 15.30 17.38
N VAL A 53 -5.81 16.16 16.60
CA VAL A 53 -5.19 17.37 16.05
C VAL A 53 -4.74 18.28 17.18
N ALA A 54 -5.63 18.59 18.12
CA ALA A 54 -5.32 19.47 19.26
C ALA A 54 -4.18 18.90 20.12
N GLU A 55 -4.13 17.58 20.33
CA GLU A 55 -3.06 16.92 21.06
C GLU A 55 -1.73 17.00 20.30
N ALA A 56 -1.76 16.74 18.98
CA ALA A 56 -0.59 16.80 18.13
C ALA A 56 0.03 18.21 18.07
N GLU A 57 -0.80 19.24 18.00
CA GLU A 57 -0.36 20.64 18.03
C GLU A 57 0.24 21.01 19.38
N ARG A 58 -0.43 20.67 20.48
CA ARG A 58 0.03 20.93 21.85
C ARG A 58 1.38 20.28 22.15
N GLU A 59 1.61 19.07 21.65
CA GLU A 59 2.81 18.26 21.92
C GLU A 59 3.86 18.36 20.81
N GLY A 60 3.62 19.14 19.76
CA GLY A 60 4.58 19.37 18.68
C GLY A 60 4.89 18.12 17.85
N TRP A 61 3.92 17.20 17.68
CA TRP A 61 4.16 15.94 16.96
C TRP A 61 4.60 16.15 15.52
N ARG A 62 4.20 17.24 14.90
CA ARG A 62 4.58 17.60 13.53
C ARG A 62 6.10 17.54 13.28
N GLU A 63 6.90 17.94 14.26
CA GLU A 63 8.36 18.01 14.13
C GLU A 63 9.07 16.70 14.49
N MET A 64 8.34 15.69 14.99
CA MET A 64 8.92 14.39 15.27
C MET A 64 9.24 13.64 13.95
N PRO A 65 10.23 12.75 13.93
CA PRO A 65 10.41 11.79 12.81
C PRO A 65 9.13 11.00 12.52
N ILE A 66 8.86 10.68 11.25
CA ILE A 66 7.61 10.04 10.81
C ILE A 66 7.25 8.80 11.63
N GLY A 67 8.20 7.92 11.93
CA GLY A 67 7.94 6.73 12.73
C GLY A 67 7.48 7.06 14.15
N GLN A 68 8.09 8.08 14.80
CA GLN A 68 7.65 8.53 16.11
C GLN A 68 6.25 9.13 16.07
N ARG A 69 5.95 9.97 15.06
CA ARG A 69 4.59 10.52 14.86
C ARG A 69 3.57 9.39 14.70
N THR A 70 3.86 8.42 13.82
CA THR A 70 2.97 7.26 13.57
C THR A 70 2.70 6.50 14.87
N ALA A 71 3.74 6.20 15.65
CA ALA A 71 3.57 5.51 16.92
C ALA A 71 2.79 6.35 17.95
N ARG A 72 3.01 7.67 18.02
CA ARG A 72 2.24 8.56 18.89
C ARG A 72 0.76 8.58 18.57
N ILE A 73 0.41 8.69 17.28
CA ILE A 73 -0.99 8.58 16.83
C ILE A 73 -1.56 7.22 17.22
N GLY A 74 -0.83 6.13 16.95
CA GLY A 74 -1.27 4.78 17.31
C GLY A 74 -1.52 4.62 18.81
N VAL A 75 -0.66 5.19 19.67
CA VAL A 75 -0.85 5.18 21.14
C VAL A 75 -2.07 6.02 21.54
N ALA A 76 -2.30 7.18 20.92
CA ALA A 76 -3.46 8.02 21.19
C ALA A 76 -4.79 7.40 20.74
N LEU A 77 -4.74 6.35 19.89
CA LEU A 77 -5.88 5.53 19.48
C LEU A 77 -6.10 4.29 20.36
N VAL A 78 -5.25 4.02 21.35
CA VAL A 78 -5.44 2.88 22.28
C VAL A 78 -6.80 2.98 22.96
N GLY A 79 -7.52 1.85 22.98
CA GLY A 79 -8.88 1.75 23.49
C GLY A 79 -9.97 1.89 22.42
N THR A 80 -9.66 2.34 21.20
CA THR A 80 -10.63 2.36 20.09
C THR A 80 -11.16 0.96 19.83
N PRO A 81 -12.51 0.74 19.79
CA PRO A 81 -13.13 -0.55 19.58
C PRO A 81 -12.71 -1.22 18.27
N TYR A 82 -12.56 -2.54 18.30
CA TYR A 82 -12.29 -3.35 17.11
C TYR A 82 -13.58 -3.71 16.38
N LYS A 83 -13.57 -3.50 15.07
CA LYS A 83 -14.62 -3.94 14.17
C LYS A 83 -14.03 -4.57 12.92
N ASN A 84 -14.53 -5.74 12.52
CA ASN A 84 -14.16 -6.38 11.27
C ASN A 84 -14.70 -5.57 10.07
N TRP A 85 -13.98 -5.63 8.96
CA TRP A 85 -14.46 -5.17 7.66
C TRP A 85 -14.74 -3.66 7.59
N THR A 86 -13.95 -2.85 8.30
CA THR A 86 -14.11 -1.39 8.31
C THR A 86 -13.82 -0.74 6.95
N LEU A 87 -13.17 -1.47 6.04
CA LEU A 87 -12.92 -1.05 4.64
C LEU A 87 -14.08 -1.36 3.68
N GLU A 88 -15.04 -2.19 4.08
CA GLU A 88 -16.18 -2.59 3.23
C GLU A 88 -17.35 -1.61 3.41
N ILE A 89 -17.17 -0.36 2.94
CA ILE A 89 -18.08 0.76 3.22
C ILE A 89 -19.30 0.83 2.30
N ASP A 90 -19.21 0.26 1.09
CA ASP A 90 -20.30 0.24 0.10
C ASP A 90 -20.26 -1.07 -0.72
N ASP A 91 -21.36 -1.40 -1.40
CA ASP A 91 -21.48 -2.62 -2.19
C ASP A 91 -20.83 -2.49 -3.58
N HIS A 92 -20.74 -1.26 -4.13
CA HIS A 92 -20.36 -1.02 -5.52
C HIS A 92 -19.38 0.13 -5.72
N ILE A 93 -19.14 0.95 -4.68
CA ILE A 93 -18.28 2.13 -4.76
C ILE A 93 -17.09 1.95 -3.83
N GLU A 94 -15.90 2.05 -4.39
CA GLU A 94 -14.66 2.12 -3.62
C GLU A 94 -14.26 3.59 -3.45
N ALA A 95 -13.93 3.98 -2.22
CA ALA A 95 -13.47 5.32 -1.91
C ALA A 95 -12.52 5.33 -0.71
N PRO A 96 -11.58 6.29 -0.61
CA PRO A 96 -10.83 6.53 0.61
C PRO A 96 -11.76 6.73 1.79
N SER A 97 -11.50 6.05 2.89
CA SER A 97 -12.37 6.11 4.07
C SER A 97 -11.59 6.03 5.37
N VAL A 98 -12.11 6.69 6.39
CA VAL A 98 -11.60 6.74 7.76
C VAL A 98 -12.74 6.51 8.74
N ASP A 99 -12.59 5.55 9.65
CA ASP A 99 -13.44 5.37 10.81
C ASP A 99 -12.55 5.43 12.06
N LEU A 100 -12.70 6.50 12.85
CA LEU A 100 -11.97 6.68 14.11
C LEU A 100 -12.77 6.17 15.31
N ASP A 101 -14.06 5.87 15.14
CA ASP A 101 -14.91 5.33 16.19
C ASP A 101 -14.64 3.83 16.39
N GLU A 102 -14.36 3.11 15.30
CA GLU A 102 -14.08 1.67 15.27
C GLU A 102 -13.06 1.35 14.17
N MET A 103 -12.17 0.39 14.40
CA MET A 103 -11.15 0.03 13.40
C MET A 103 -10.73 -1.44 13.47
N ASP A 104 -10.27 -1.98 12.36
CA ASP A 104 -9.55 -3.25 12.30
C ASP A 104 -8.03 -3.02 12.30
N CYS A 105 -7.27 -4.10 12.18
CA CYS A 105 -5.80 -4.00 12.19
C CYS A 105 -5.25 -3.22 10.98
N TRP A 106 -5.92 -3.32 9.83
CA TRP A 106 -5.50 -2.63 8.61
C TRP A 106 -5.76 -1.13 8.72
N THR A 107 -6.98 -0.74 9.03
CA THR A 107 -7.34 0.68 9.18
C THR A 107 -6.59 1.36 10.32
N PHE A 108 -6.29 0.63 11.41
CA PHE A 108 -5.47 1.16 12.49
C PHE A 108 -4.09 1.64 12.04
N PHE A 109 -3.32 0.79 11.32
CA PHE A 109 -1.98 1.20 10.93
C PHE A 109 -1.99 2.27 9.84
N GLU A 110 -2.90 2.17 8.85
CA GLU A 110 -3.02 3.17 7.78
C GLU A 110 -3.47 4.53 8.30
N ILE A 111 -4.46 4.57 9.21
CA ILE A 111 -4.91 5.83 9.82
C ILE A 111 -3.78 6.45 10.65
N SER A 112 -3.05 5.65 11.42
CA SER A 112 -1.91 6.14 12.20
C SER A 112 -0.83 6.76 11.32
N LEU A 113 -0.50 6.11 10.19
CA LEU A 113 0.48 6.60 9.23
C LEU A 113 -0.03 7.80 8.45
N GLY A 114 -1.26 7.73 7.92
CA GLY A 114 -1.87 8.82 7.14
C GLY A 114 -2.02 10.10 7.98
N PHE A 115 -2.43 9.96 9.25
CA PHE A 115 -2.50 11.09 10.17
C PHE A 115 -1.12 11.72 10.44
N ALA A 116 -0.10 10.88 10.63
CA ALA A 116 1.28 11.33 10.82
C ALA A 116 1.80 12.12 9.59
N ARG A 117 1.47 11.68 8.38
CA ARG A 117 1.78 12.41 7.13
C ARG A 117 1.00 13.70 7.01
N MET A 118 -0.31 13.68 7.27
CA MET A 118 -1.16 14.87 7.27
C MET A 118 -0.57 16.00 8.13
N LEU A 119 -0.14 15.67 9.34
CA LEU A 119 0.49 16.63 10.23
C LEU A 119 1.76 17.27 9.64
N ARG A 120 2.53 16.53 8.84
CA ARG A 120 3.76 17.06 8.22
C ARG A 120 3.47 17.90 6.99
N GLU A 121 2.54 17.45 6.14
CA GLU A 121 2.23 18.09 4.86
C GLU A 121 1.53 19.43 4.99
N LYS A 122 0.80 19.66 6.08
CA LYS A 122 0.02 20.87 6.31
C LYS A 122 0.32 21.46 7.68
N THR A 123 0.17 22.77 7.83
CA THR A 123 0.33 23.46 9.10
C THR A 123 -0.99 24.13 9.48
N GLY A 124 -1.61 23.64 10.56
CA GLY A 124 -2.89 24.16 11.06
C GLY A 124 -4.09 23.89 10.12
N ASP A 125 -5.27 24.26 10.56
CA ASP A 125 -6.54 24.12 9.83
C ASP A 125 -6.73 22.74 9.18
N TYR A 126 -6.44 21.69 9.95
CA TYR A 126 -6.59 20.31 9.48
C TYR A 126 -8.06 19.93 9.32
N GLN A 127 -8.39 19.35 8.17
CA GLN A 127 -9.74 18.90 7.83
C GLN A 127 -9.78 17.38 7.59
N PRO A 128 -10.93 16.72 7.73
CA PRO A 128 -11.11 15.31 7.38
C PRO A 128 -10.57 14.94 5.99
N ASP A 129 -10.75 15.82 5.00
CA ASP A 129 -10.28 15.61 3.62
C ASP A 129 -8.75 15.55 3.53
N ASP A 130 -8.02 16.24 4.40
CA ASP A 130 -6.57 16.16 4.45
C ASP A 130 -6.13 14.73 4.85
N LEU A 131 -6.82 14.12 5.81
CA LEU A 131 -6.54 12.73 6.20
C LEU A 131 -6.98 11.74 5.12
N LEU A 132 -8.16 11.91 4.52
CA LEU A 132 -8.65 11.06 3.42
C LEU A 132 -7.67 11.05 2.25
N ARG A 133 -7.05 12.19 1.93
CA ARG A 133 -6.01 12.29 0.91
C ARG A 133 -4.78 11.45 1.27
N MET A 134 -4.33 11.44 2.52
CA MET A 134 -3.19 10.62 2.94
C MET A 134 -3.54 9.13 2.87
N ILE A 135 -4.76 8.76 3.25
CA ILE A 135 -5.25 7.39 3.10
C ILE A 135 -5.31 6.97 1.64
N GLU A 136 -5.75 7.84 0.73
CA GLU A 136 -5.73 7.55 -0.71
C GLU A 136 -4.32 7.21 -1.19
N ILE A 137 -3.35 8.04 -0.82
CA ILE A 137 -1.95 7.85 -1.20
C ILE A 137 -1.41 6.50 -0.75
N ASP A 138 -1.75 6.03 0.45
CA ASP A 138 -1.19 4.81 1.03
C ASP A 138 -1.93 3.54 0.61
N ARG A 139 -3.26 3.60 0.57
CA ARG A 139 -4.16 2.45 0.42
C ARG A 139 -4.32 1.98 -1.02
N TYR A 140 -4.15 2.88 -1.97
CA TYR A 140 -4.49 2.58 -3.36
C TYR A 140 -3.25 2.39 -4.23
N ARG A 141 -3.38 1.52 -5.20
CA ARG A 141 -2.34 1.17 -6.17
C ARG A 141 -1.89 2.41 -6.95
N GLY A 142 -0.61 2.69 -6.91
CA GLY A 142 -0.06 3.92 -7.50
C GLY A 142 -0.49 5.21 -6.78
N GLY A 143 -1.11 5.11 -5.58
CA GLY A 143 -1.51 6.25 -4.76
C GLY A 143 -2.80 6.94 -5.20
N ARG A 144 -3.65 6.27 -5.97
CA ARG A 144 -4.89 6.86 -6.48
C ARG A 144 -6.04 5.86 -6.48
N CYS A 145 -7.17 6.28 -5.92
CA CYS A 145 -8.43 5.58 -6.02
C CYS A 145 -9.07 5.89 -7.37
N ASP A 146 -9.40 4.86 -8.16
CA ASP A 146 -10.12 5.00 -9.42
C ASP A 146 -11.62 4.68 -9.28
N GLY A 147 -12.12 4.56 -8.05
CA GLY A 147 -13.50 4.20 -7.73
C GLY A 147 -13.79 2.70 -7.81
N THR A 148 -12.81 1.87 -8.18
CA THR A 148 -12.97 0.42 -8.25
C THR A 148 -12.28 -0.29 -7.09
N TYR A 149 -12.87 -1.38 -6.63
CA TYR A 149 -12.31 -2.24 -5.58
C TYR A 149 -10.92 -2.77 -5.93
N TYR A 150 -10.63 -2.95 -7.22
CA TYR A 150 -9.35 -3.42 -7.71
C TYR A 150 -8.22 -2.40 -7.52
N SER A 151 -8.52 -1.10 -7.42
CA SER A 151 -7.51 -0.07 -7.17
C SER A 151 -6.96 -0.13 -5.75
N ARG A 152 -7.71 -0.68 -4.78
CA ARG A 152 -7.24 -0.87 -3.41
C ARG A 152 -6.16 -1.96 -3.32
N LEU A 153 -5.18 -1.77 -2.46
CA LEU A 153 -4.16 -2.75 -2.11
C LEU A 153 -4.74 -3.66 -1.02
N HIS A 154 -5.04 -4.93 -1.35
CA HIS A 154 -5.73 -5.87 -0.46
C HIS A 154 -4.78 -6.80 0.30
N HIS A 155 -3.51 -6.86 -0.09
CA HIS A 155 -2.50 -7.75 0.48
C HIS A 155 -1.33 -6.93 0.99
N LEU A 156 -0.87 -7.18 2.23
CA LEU A 156 0.16 -6.38 2.89
C LEU A 156 1.50 -6.43 2.15
N GLU A 157 1.88 -7.56 1.59
CA GLU A 157 3.10 -7.68 0.76
C GLU A 157 3.01 -6.88 -0.53
N ASP A 158 1.84 -6.74 -1.12
CA ASP A 158 1.60 -5.89 -2.29
C ASP A 158 1.56 -4.40 -1.89
N TRP A 159 0.96 -4.11 -0.72
CA TRP A 159 0.96 -2.78 -0.12
C TRP A 159 2.40 -2.30 0.16
N ILE A 160 3.23 -3.13 0.79
CA ILE A 160 4.65 -2.80 1.04
C ILE A 160 5.38 -2.53 -0.28
N ARG A 161 5.16 -3.39 -1.28
CA ARG A 161 5.85 -3.30 -2.57
C ARG A 161 5.43 -2.07 -3.36
N ASP A 162 4.14 -1.75 -3.41
CA ASP A 162 3.63 -0.57 -4.10
C ASP A 162 4.14 0.72 -3.44
N ASN A 163 3.99 0.81 -2.12
CA ASN A 163 4.44 1.97 -1.36
C ASN A 163 5.98 2.13 -1.37
N ALA A 164 6.75 1.03 -1.37
CA ALA A 164 8.21 1.10 -1.48
C ALA A 164 8.68 1.58 -2.86
N ARG A 165 7.97 1.25 -3.95
CA ARG A 165 8.27 1.76 -5.30
C ARG A 165 8.03 3.26 -5.43
N ARG A 166 7.19 3.82 -4.57
CA ARG A 166 6.85 5.25 -4.54
C ARG A 166 7.65 6.03 -3.48
N ASP A 167 8.65 5.39 -2.87
CA ASP A 167 9.48 5.96 -1.80
C ASP A 167 8.67 6.42 -0.57
N LEU A 168 7.56 5.74 -0.28
CA LEU A 168 6.70 6.01 0.88
C LEU A 168 7.04 5.14 2.08
N VAL A 169 7.68 4.01 1.84
CA VAL A 169 8.23 3.12 2.88
C VAL A 169 9.52 2.47 2.41
N ILE A 170 10.32 1.96 3.36
CA ILE A 170 11.46 1.08 3.08
C ILE A 170 11.08 -0.33 3.52
N ASP A 171 11.07 -1.30 2.60
CA ASP A 171 11.03 -2.72 2.98
C ASP A 171 12.34 -3.11 3.65
N LEU A 172 12.30 -3.33 4.95
CA LEU A 172 13.45 -3.73 5.76
C LEU A 172 13.60 -5.24 5.89
N THR A 173 12.61 -6.02 5.47
CA THR A 173 12.53 -7.46 5.75
C THR A 173 13.80 -8.19 5.37
N ARG A 174 14.30 -8.03 4.15
CA ARG A 174 15.53 -8.68 3.70
C ARG A 174 16.77 -8.16 4.44
N ARG A 175 16.86 -6.84 4.68
CA ARG A 175 17.99 -6.21 5.39
C ARG A 175 18.09 -6.64 6.85
N LEU A 176 16.99 -7.08 7.43
CA LEU A 176 16.90 -7.61 8.79
C LEU A 176 17.15 -9.12 8.87
N GLY A 177 17.50 -9.77 7.75
CA GLY A 177 17.80 -11.21 7.71
C GLY A 177 16.61 -12.08 7.31
N GLY A 178 15.64 -11.48 6.60
CA GLY A 178 14.49 -12.22 6.07
C GLY A 178 14.88 -13.28 5.05
N VAL A 179 14.17 -14.39 5.08
CA VAL A 179 14.31 -15.54 4.18
C VAL A 179 13.12 -15.62 3.23
N PRO A 180 13.25 -16.24 2.04
CA PRO A 180 12.12 -16.43 1.15
C PRO A 180 11.01 -17.24 1.79
N MET A 181 9.76 -16.85 1.58
CA MET A 181 8.58 -17.61 1.99
C MET A 181 8.20 -18.55 0.85
N THR A 182 8.74 -19.76 0.91
CA THR A 182 8.51 -20.78 -0.13
C THR A 182 7.28 -21.65 0.18
N GLY A 183 6.63 -22.19 -0.88
CA GLY A 183 5.46 -23.07 -0.71
C GLY A 183 4.16 -22.36 -0.33
N HIS A 184 4.12 -21.03 -0.40
CA HIS A 184 2.91 -20.24 -0.17
C HIS A 184 2.46 -19.58 -1.48
N SER A 185 1.16 -19.41 -1.61
CA SER A 185 0.52 -18.66 -2.69
C SER A 185 -0.72 -17.95 -2.18
N LEU A 186 -1.05 -16.81 -2.78
CA LEU A 186 -2.31 -16.13 -2.51
C LEU A 186 -3.43 -16.75 -3.33
N HIS A 187 -4.53 -17.03 -2.68
CA HIS A 187 -5.77 -17.46 -3.32
C HIS A 187 -6.99 -17.25 -2.41
N TYR A 188 -6.80 -16.72 -1.19
CA TYR A 188 -7.86 -16.63 -0.19
C TYR A 188 -9.04 -15.78 -0.65
N MET A 189 -8.80 -14.57 -1.17
CA MET A 189 -9.89 -13.69 -1.60
C MET A 189 -10.65 -14.27 -2.80
N GLY A 190 -9.94 -14.86 -3.75
CA GLY A 190 -10.53 -15.46 -4.94
C GLY A 190 -11.30 -16.74 -4.65
N GLU A 191 -10.96 -17.50 -3.60
CA GLU A 191 -11.64 -18.72 -3.18
C GLU A 191 -12.76 -18.48 -2.16
N HIS A 192 -12.62 -17.46 -1.29
CA HIS A 192 -13.57 -17.11 -0.23
C HIS A 192 -14.25 -15.77 -0.50
N TRP A 193 -14.51 -15.46 -1.76
CA TRP A 193 -15.04 -14.17 -2.21
C TRP A 193 -16.38 -13.79 -1.53
N GLU A 194 -17.17 -14.77 -1.09
CA GLU A 194 -18.43 -14.56 -0.38
C GLU A 194 -18.26 -13.86 0.97
N GLU A 195 -17.06 -13.94 1.57
CA GLU A 195 -16.76 -13.25 2.83
C GLU A 195 -16.57 -11.74 2.62
N PHE A 196 -16.23 -11.32 1.38
CA PHE A 196 -15.96 -9.93 1.04
C PHE A 196 -17.21 -9.26 0.48
N ARG A 197 -17.76 -8.31 1.23
CA ARG A 197 -19.03 -7.62 0.88
C ARG A 197 -19.03 -7.11 -0.56
N TYR A 198 -17.98 -6.41 -0.97
CA TYR A 198 -17.89 -5.86 -2.32
C TYR A 198 -17.85 -6.96 -3.40
N LEU A 199 -17.05 -8.00 -3.23
CA LEU A 199 -16.96 -9.09 -4.21
C LEU A 199 -18.27 -9.88 -4.32
N ARG A 200 -18.96 -10.06 -3.20
CA ARG A 200 -20.27 -10.74 -3.16
C ARG A 200 -21.34 -10.00 -4.00
N HIS A 201 -21.26 -8.67 -4.06
CA HIS A 201 -22.15 -7.85 -4.87
C HIS A 201 -21.63 -7.60 -6.30
N ASN A 202 -20.36 -7.96 -6.57
CA ASN A 202 -19.71 -7.76 -7.86
C ASN A 202 -18.94 -9.01 -8.30
N PRO A 203 -19.63 -10.18 -8.52
CA PRO A 203 -18.97 -11.46 -8.79
C PRO A 203 -18.16 -11.46 -10.09
N ASP A 204 -18.46 -10.59 -11.05
CA ASP A 204 -17.69 -10.43 -12.28
C ASP A 204 -16.23 -10.02 -12.05
N LEU A 205 -15.90 -9.51 -10.87
CA LEU A 205 -14.54 -9.15 -10.49
C LEU A 205 -13.71 -10.34 -10.02
N ILE A 206 -14.32 -11.46 -9.64
CA ILE A 206 -13.61 -12.61 -9.05
C ILE A 206 -12.46 -13.12 -9.92
N PRO A 207 -12.63 -13.34 -11.24
CA PRO A 207 -11.53 -13.80 -12.10
C PRO A 207 -10.36 -12.81 -12.13
N ARG A 208 -10.65 -11.51 -12.01
CA ARG A 208 -9.63 -10.46 -11.97
C ARG A 208 -8.85 -10.48 -10.65
N PHE A 209 -9.52 -10.77 -9.52
CA PHE A 209 -8.86 -10.95 -8.23
C PHE A 209 -8.00 -12.21 -8.20
N GLN A 210 -8.47 -13.33 -8.72
CA GLN A 210 -7.70 -14.57 -8.86
C GLN A 210 -6.43 -14.33 -9.71
N ALA A 211 -6.55 -13.59 -10.80
CA ALA A 211 -5.40 -13.20 -11.62
C ALA A 211 -4.41 -12.27 -10.87
N LEU A 212 -4.92 -11.36 -10.04
CA LEU A 212 -4.11 -10.49 -9.19
C LEU A 212 -3.33 -11.31 -8.15
N GLU A 213 -4.00 -12.20 -7.42
CA GLU A 213 -3.39 -13.08 -6.42
C GLU A 213 -2.29 -13.96 -7.06
N LYS A 214 -2.54 -14.51 -8.23
CA LYS A 214 -1.53 -15.26 -9.00
C LYS A 214 -0.33 -14.37 -9.37
N LYS A 215 -0.57 -13.13 -9.81
CA LYS A 215 0.49 -12.17 -10.14
C LYS A 215 1.33 -11.79 -8.93
N ILE A 216 0.71 -11.59 -7.76
CA ILE A 216 1.43 -11.29 -6.52
C ILE A 216 2.23 -12.50 -6.08
N SER A 217 1.65 -13.71 -6.13
CA SER A 217 2.30 -14.97 -5.77
C SER A 217 3.52 -15.31 -6.64
N ALA A 218 3.55 -14.85 -7.88
CA ALA A 218 4.70 -15.03 -8.78
C ALA A 218 5.93 -14.19 -8.36
N GLN A 219 5.79 -13.28 -7.41
CA GLN A 219 6.88 -12.44 -6.92
C GLN A 219 7.39 -12.96 -5.57
N PRO A 220 8.72 -12.96 -5.33
CA PRO A 220 9.26 -13.44 -4.07
C PRO A 220 8.78 -12.58 -2.90
N VAL A 221 8.26 -13.25 -1.87
CA VAL A 221 7.94 -12.66 -0.56
C VAL A 221 8.97 -13.14 0.44
N TYR A 222 9.46 -12.23 1.27
CA TYR A 222 10.42 -12.53 2.33
C TYR A 222 9.78 -12.30 3.68
N TYR A 223 10.21 -13.05 4.68
CA TYR A 223 9.80 -12.85 6.07
C TYR A 223 10.95 -13.17 7.03
N ILE A 224 10.93 -12.56 8.21
CA ILE A 224 11.86 -12.86 9.29
C ILE A 224 11.21 -13.95 10.15
N PRO A 225 11.77 -15.17 10.22
CA PRO A 225 11.20 -16.25 11.03
C PRO A 225 11.01 -15.85 12.51
N LYS A 226 9.91 -16.24 13.13
CA LYS A 226 9.57 -15.83 14.51
C LYS A 226 10.68 -16.09 15.52
N GLY A 227 11.43 -17.19 15.39
CA GLY A 227 12.57 -17.49 16.25
C GLY A 227 13.75 -16.54 16.15
N ARG A 228 13.79 -15.67 15.12
CA ARG A 228 14.83 -14.64 14.93
C ARG A 228 14.38 -13.25 15.35
N VAL A 229 13.09 -13.04 15.61
CA VAL A 229 12.54 -11.70 15.86
C VAL A 229 13.14 -11.05 17.10
N ALA A 230 13.30 -11.79 18.20
CA ALA A 230 13.91 -11.25 19.42
C ALA A 230 15.31 -10.65 19.18
N SER A 231 16.12 -11.24 18.28
CA SER A 231 17.46 -10.76 17.98
C SER A 231 17.49 -9.48 17.12
N ILE A 232 16.40 -9.18 16.40
CA ILE A 232 16.32 -7.99 15.55
C ILE A 232 15.53 -6.85 16.16
N GLU A 233 14.79 -7.06 17.26
CA GLU A 233 14.03 -6.02 17.96
C GLU A 233 14.84 -4.76 18.27
N PRO A 234 16.15 -4.83 18.66
CA PRO A 234 16.95 -3.61 18.87
C PRO A 234 17.10 -2.73 17.62
N ARG A 235 16.90 -3.29 16.42
CA ARG A 235 17.02 -2.59 15.13
C ARG A 235 15.69 -2.00 14.66
N LEU A 236 14.56 -2.40 15.28
CA LEU A 236 13.24 -1.88 14.98
C LEU A 236 13.03 -0.54 15.69
N GLN A 237 12.33 0.37 15.02
CA GLN A 237 12.05 1.72 15.50
C GLN A 237 10.56 1.91 15.73
N ASN A 238 10.21 2.90 16.55
CA ASN A 238 8.82 3.32 16.70
C ASN A 238 8.18 3.61 15.36
N GLY A 239 6.98 3.09 15.13
CA GLY A 239 6.21 3.28 13.91
C GLY A 239 6.65 2.39 12.74
N ASP A 240 7.67 1.51 12.88
CA ASP A 240 7.88 0.44 11.89
C ASP A 240 6.59 -0.38 11.78
N ILE A 241 6.12 -0.59 10.55
CA ILE A 241 4.93 -1.38 10.25
C ILE A 241 5.33 -2.85 10.31
N ILE A 242 4.65 -3.60 11.16
CA ILE A 242 4.92 -5.02 11.43
C ILE A 242 3.76 -5.84 10.88
N CYS A 243 3.99 -6.56 9.77
CA CYS A 243 3.02 -7.49 9.20
C CYS A 243 3.34 -8.91 9.69
N ILE A 244 2.37 -9.60 10.24
CA ILE A 244 2.53 -10.97 10.76
C ILE A 244 2.45 -11.94 9.60
N ALA A 245 3.58 -12.57 9.27
CA ALA A 245 3.65 -13.65 8.30
C ALA A 245 2.88 -14.87 8.81
N SER A 246 2.08 -15.47 7.94
CA SER A 246 1.10 -16.51 8.31
C SER A 246 1.51 -17.88 7.79
N THR A 247 1.12 -18.92 8.53
CA THR A 247 1.14 -20.32 8.06
C THR A 247 -0.20 -20.77 7.47
N TRP A 248 -1.20 -19.88 7.40
CA TRP A 248 -2.49 -20.21 6.82
C TRP A 248 -2.38 -20.38 5.30
N PRO A 249 -2.98 -21.42 4.73
CA PRO A 249 -3.08 -21.55 3.27
C PRO A 249 -3.75 -20.33 2.64
N GLY A 250 -3.31 -19.97 1.44
CA GLY A 250 -3.94 -18.89 0.67
C GLY A 250 -3.57 -17.47 1.09
N THR A 251 -2.70 -17.31 2.11
CA THR A 251 -2.25 -15.99 2.60
C THR A 251 -0.75 -15.98 2.84
N PHE A 252 -0.10 -14.82 2.66
CA PHE A 252 1.28 -14.60 3.14
C PHE A 252 1.27 -13.94 4.52
N THR A 253 0.29 -13.09 4.79
CA THR A 253 0.18 -12.32 6.03
C THR A 253 -1.24 -12.42 6.57
N SER A 254 -1.40 -12.34 7.89
CA SER A 254 -2.72 -12.46 8.56
C SER A 254 -3.06 -11.31 9.49
N HIS A 255 -2.10 -10.44 9.80
CA HIS A 255 -2.30 -9.36 10.76
C HIS A 255 -1.25 -8.26 10.56
N VAL A 256 -1.54 -7.06 11.07
CA VAL A 256 -0.63 -5.91 10.99
C VAL A 256 -0.79 -4.99 12.19
N GLY A 257 0.28 -4.30 12.52
CA GLY A 257 0.33 -3.27 13.55
C GLY A 257 1.63 -2.48 13.47
N LEU A 258 1.98 -1.80 14.54
CA LEU A 258 3.15 -0.93 14.63
C LEU A 258 4.11 -1.44 15.70
N ALA A 259 5.38 -1.23 15.48
CA ALA A 259 6.39 -1.36 16.52
C ALA A 259 6.30 -0.15 17.46
N TYR A 260 6.24 -0.40 18.75
CA TYR A 260 6.23 0.63 19.79
C TYR A 260 7.20 0.26 20.90
N ARG A 261 8.16 1.13 21.17
CA ARG A 261 9.12 0.96 22.26
C ARG A 261 8.73 1.84 23.44
N ASP A 262 8.51 1.21 24.58
CA ASP A 262 8.18 1.90 25.83
C ASP A 262 9.38 2.60 26.47
N SER A 263 9.17 3.31 27.57
CA SER A 263 10.22 4.01 28.32
C SER A 263 11.24 3.07 28.97
N GLY A 264 10.87 1.80 29.17
CA GLY A 264 11.76 0.74 29.65
C GLY A 264 12.61 0.10 28.55
N GLY A 265 12.42 0.51 27.29
CA GLY A 265 13.15 -0.02 26.14
C GLY A 265 12.58 -1.31 25.57
N VAL A 266 11.44 -1.80 26.07
CA VAL A 266 10.77 -2.99 25.53
C VAL A 266 10.03 -2.64 24.26
N LEU A 267 10.21 -3.47 23.22
CA LEU A 267 9.51 -3.32 21.95
C LEU A 267 8.19 -4.11 21.98
N HIS A 268 7.10 -3.39 21.96
CA HIS A 268 5.74 -3.91 21.95
C HIS A 268 5.16 -3.98 20.54
N PHE A 269 4.15 -4.84 20.37
CA PHE A 269 3.29 -4.85 19.19
C PHE A 269 2.04 -4.02 19.48
N LEU A 270 1.95 -2.84 18.86
CA LEU A 270 0.81 -1.92 18.98
C LEU A 270 -0.16 -2.19 17.83
N HIS A 271 -1.36 -2.67 18.12
CA HIS A 271 -2.29 -3.14 17.08
C HIS A 271 -3.76 -3.10 17.52
N ALA A 272 -4.68 -3.15 16.55
CA ALA A 272 -6.08 -3.43 16.84
C ALA A 272 -6.31 -4.94 16.85
N THR A 273 -6.79 -5.49 17.96
CA THR A 273 -6.98 -6.93 18.14
C THR A 273 -8.44 -7.34 18.09
N SER A 274 -8.73 -8.44 17.36
CA SER A 274 -10.05 -9.10 17.33
C SER A 274 -10.28 -10.08 18.48
N ILE A 275 -9.28 -10.33 19.32
CA ILE A 275 -9.39 -11.26 20.44
C ILE A 275 -10.53 -10.81 21.36
N GLN A 276 -11.48 -11.73 21.61
CA GLN A 276 -12.75 -11.43 22.28
C GLN A 276 -12.58 -10.75 23.65
N ALA A 277 -11.51 -11.08 24.38
CA ALA A 277 -11.25 -10.49 25.70
C ALA A 277 -10.84 -9.00 25.63
N GLU A 278 -10.34 -8.54 24.48
CA GLU A 278 -9.81 -7.17 24.31
C GLU A 278 -10.61 -6.35 23.30
N ARG A 279 -10.79 -6.84 22.09
CA ARG A 279 -11.54 -6.22 20.97
C ARG A 279 -11.37 -4.71 20.84
N ARG A 280 -10.14 -4.25 20.77
CA ARG A 280 -9.77 -2.82 20.68
C ARG A 280 -8.33 -2.64 20.23
N VAL A 281 -7.92 -1.41 20.02
CA VAL A 281 -6.51 -1.04 19.87
C VAL A 281 -5.81 -1.21 21.23
N VAL A 282 -4.68 -1.91 21.23
CA VAL A 282 -3.90 -2.23 22.44
C VAL A 282 -2.39 -2.04 22.20
N ILE A 283 -1.67 -1.69 23.26
CA ILE A 283 -0.24 -1.97 23.35
C ILE A 283 -0.10 -3.42 23.82
N GLY A 284 0.14 -4.32 22.88
CA GLY A 284 0.28 -5.74 23.15
C GLY A 284 1.55 -6.09 23.92
N PRO A 285 1.84 -7.38 24.11
CA PRO A 285 3.07 -7.82 24.76
C PRO A 285 4.30 -7.47 23.90
N ARG A 286 5.50 -7.77 24.41
CA ARG A 286 6.72 -7.72 23.62
C ARG A 286 6.51 -8.45 22.28
N LEU A 287 7.04 -7.91 21.19
CA LEU A 287 6.77 -8.43 19.83
C LEU A 287 7.12 -9.92 19.69
N SER A 288 8.30 -10.34 20.19
CA SER A 288 8.71 -11.76 20.15
C SER A 288 7.82 -12.65 21.00
N ASP A 289 7.30 -12.17 22.14
CA ASP A 289 6.38 -12.91 23.00
C ASP A 289 5.00 -13.04 22.36
N TYR A 290 4.51 -11.97 21.71
CA TYR A 290 3.31 -12.01 20.89
C TYR A 290 3.38 -13.12 19.83
N LEU A 291 4.48 -13.18 19.08
CA LEU A 291 4.67 -14.20 18.04
C LEU A 291 4.74 -15.61 18.63
N SER A 292 5.36 -15.77 19.78
CA SER A 292 5.50 -17.06 20.46
C SER A 292 4.15 -17.61 20.92
N SER A 293 3.24 -16.74 21.37
CA SER A 293 1.88 -17.09 21.79
C SER A 293 0.91 -17.36 20.63
N HIS A 294 1.33 -17.07 19.36
CA HIS A 294 0.50 -17.22 18.18
C HIS A 294 1.03 -18.37 17.28
N PRO A 295 0.50 -19.61 17.39
CA PRO A 295 1.05 -20.77 16.66
C PRO A 295 1.04 -20.60 15.12
N LYS A 296 0.05 -19.86 14.59
CA LYS A 296 -0.09 -19.61 13.15
C LYS A 296 0.80 -18.49 12.61
N ALA A 297 1.46 -17.74 13.48
CA ALA A 297 2.46 -16.76 13.06
C ALA A 297 3.76 -17.48 12.67
N ALA A 298 4.19 -17.28 11.42
CA ALA A 298 5.46 -17.78 10.91
C ALA A 298 6.62 -16.83 11.27
N GLY A 299 6.36 -15.55 11.36
CA GLY A 299 7.32 -14.48 11.59
C GLY A 299 6.76 -13.13 11.21
N ILE A 300 7.59 -12.22 10.71
CA ILE A 300 7.18 -10.86 10.35
C ILE A 300 7.76 -10.38 9.02
N LEU A 301 7.03 -9.47 8.35
CA LEU A 301 7.56 -8.53 7.38
C LEU A 301 7.66 -7.17 8.07
N VAL A 302 8.61 -6.35 7.65
CA VAL A 302 8.86 -5.04 8.27
C VAL A 302 8.98 -3.97 7.19
N ALA A 303 8.15 -2.93 7.30
CA ALA A 303 8.26 -1.73 6.48
C ALA A 303 8.46 -0.50 7.37
N ARG A 304 9.42 0.35 7.03
CA ARG A 304 9.67 1.62 7.73
C ARG A 304 9.05 2.77 6.97
N PRO A 305 8.15 3.55 7.58
CA PRO A 305 7.52 4.67 6.91
C PRO A 305 8.52 5.78 6.59
N LEU A 306 8.27 6.50 5.49
CA LEU A 306 8.95 7.72 5.09
C LEU A 306 7.92 8.85 5.00
N ASP A 307 8.36 10.09 5.19
CA ASP A 307 7.59 11.26 4.83
C ASP A 307 7.36 11.29 3.30
N LEU A 308 6.36 12.03 2.84
CA LEU A 308 6.12 12.16 1.41
C LEU A 308 7.34 12.82 0.74
N PRO A 309 7.71 12.39 -0.49
CA PRO A 309 8.76 13.06 -1.24
C PRO A 309 8.39 14.53 -1.46
N GLN A 310 9.28 15.45 -1.13
CA GLN A 310 9.04 16.86 -1.39
C GLN A 310 9.03 17.11 -2.90
N ALA A 311 8.14 17.99 -3.38
CA ALA A 311 7.98 18.31 -4.80
C ALA A 311 9.30 18.69 -5.48
N ASP A 312 10.21 19.35 -4.76
CA ASP A 312 11.54 19.73 -5.24
C ASP A 312 12.50 18.55 -5.43
N SER A 313 12.25 17.40 -4.79
CA SER A 313 13.08 16.19 -4.96
C SER A 313 12.75 15.39 -6.22
N LEU A 314 11.66 15.73 -6.89
CA LEU A 314 11.19 15.10 -8.15
C LEU A 314 11.74 15.81 -9.40
N ALA A 315 12.58 16.84 -9.26
CA ALA A 315 13.32 17.38 -10.40
C ALA A 315 14.17 16.25 -11.02
N PRO A 316 14.12 16.03 -12.34
CA PRO A 316 14.88 14.97 -12.98
C PRO A 316 16.36 15.19 -12.64
N ARG A 317 16.99 14.20 -11.98
CA ARG A 317 18.43 14.19 -11.78
C ARG A 317 19.06 14.35 -13.15
N SER A 318 19.56 15.55 -13.46
CA SER A 318 20.23 15.84 -14.71
C SER A 318 21.39 14.84 -14.85
N LYS A 319 21.43 14.14 -16.01
CA LYS A 319 22.54 13.28 -16.43
C LYS A 319 23.77 14.16 -16.72
N SER A 320 24.39 14.73 -15.70
CA SER A 320 25.60 15.53 -15.79
C SER A 320 26.68 14.99 -14.87
N ALA A 321 27.14 13.76 -15.14
CA ALA A 321 28.42 13.26 -14.64
C ALA A 321 28.91 12.03 -15.44
N GLU A 322 28.80 12.08 -16.77
CA GLU A 322 29.44 11.05 -17.61
C GLU A 322 30.06 11.66 -18.87
N LYS A 323 30.86 12.71 -18.68
CA LYS A 323 31.77 13.23 -19.70
C LYS A 323 32.98 13.89 -19.05
N SER A 324 33.86 13.12 -18.41
CA SER A 324 35.26 13.55 -18.21
C SER A 324 36.13 12.36 -17.82
N SER A 325 36.41 11.47 -18.75
CA SER A 325 37.61 10.62 -18.72
C SER A 325 37.92 10.07 -20.11
N LYS A 326 38.06 10.97 -21.08
CA LYS A 326 38.85 10.71 -22.29
C LYS A 326 39.94 11.75 -22.32
N GLY A 327 41.02 11.46 -21.64
CA GLY A 327 42.26 12.24 -21.57
C GLY A 327 43.46 11.31 -21.67
N THR A 328 44.00 11.22 -22.88
CA THR A 328 45.43 11.12 -23.24
C THR A 328 46.18 9.90 -22.70
N ARG A 329 46.21 8.85 -23.50
CA ARG A 329 47.32 7.90 -23.52
C ARG A 329 48.55 8.58 -24.12
N THR A 330 49.51 8.93 -23.29
CA THR A 330 50.92 9.18 -23.71
C THR A 330 51.70 7.88 -23.48
N SER A 331 52.21 7.30 -24.55
CA SER A 331 53.20 6.23 -24.54
C SER A 331 54.47 6.69 -23.82
N PRO A 332 55.11 5.87 -23.03
CA PRO A 332 56.50 6.08 -22.61
C PRO A 332 57.45 5.54 -23.66
N ALA A 333 58.42 6.42 -24.02
CA ALA A 333 59.57 6.13 -24.88
C ALA A 333 60.48 5.07 -24.23
N THR A 334 60.98 4.17 -25.08
CA THR A 334 62.10 3.25 -24.83
C THR A 334 63.38 3.99 -24.50
N ALA A 335 64.00 3.67 -23.39
CA ALA A 335 65.39 4.03 -23.09
C ALA A 335 66.26 2.78 -23.19
N PRO A 336 67.56 2.89 -23.61
CA PRO A 336 68.37 1.76 -24.02
C PRO A 336 69.05 1.04 -22.89
N VAL A 337 69.34 -0.26 -23.13
CA VAL A 337 70.07 -1.14 -22.31
C VAL A 337 71.56 -0.76 -22.39
N GLU A 338 72.23 -0.47 -21.28
CA GLU A 338 73.69 -0.56 -21.15
C GLU A 338 74.06 -1.78 -20.35
N ASP A 339 74.91 -2.57 -20.99
CA ASP A 339 75.72 -3.71 -20.47
C ASP A 339 76.80 -3.17 -19.57
N ALA A 340 77.00 -3.79 -18.42
CA ALA A 340 78.35 -3.98 -17.84
C ALA A 340 78.31 -4.68 -16.49
N GLY A 341 79.10 -5.74 -16.39
CA GLY A 341 79.72 -6.22 -15.18
C GLY A 341 79.07 -7.36 -14.45
#